data_7ccb68f7c9673aff4d720b69e71dd05e
#
_entry.id   7ccb68f7c9673aff4d720b69e71dd05e
#
_cell.length_a   1.000
_cell.length_b   1.000
_cell.length_c   1.000
_cell.angle_alpha   90.00
_cell.angle_beta   90.00
_cell.angle_gamma   90.00
#
_symmetry.space_group_name_H-M   'P 1'
#
loop_
_entity.id
_entity.type
_entity.pdbx_description
1 polymer ?
#
loop_
_entity_poly.entity_id
_entity_poly.type
_entity_poly.pdbx_seq_one_letter_code
_entity_poly.pdbx_strand_id
1 'polypeptide(L)'
;MKLRLSGAASYGRVAILALAALLLSHAPRLRAEGGEPRYFAITNARIVPVSGAVLENATVVIANGLIQAVGANVAIPPEAWVIDGKGLTVYPGLIDAGDDLGMPKQEPAPVAARGRGRRGAAPVPEHISMGPEDRPGTSPWRVAADDFNPEDKRIESWREAGFTTALVLPEEGIIAGQGSLIDLSSERPSQMVVRSHAALRIGLHPTTFGFPDSLMGVISYLRQVTDDTAWYDAAAPTYAAHPNGIERPNVDRTEEIMSLILHRQEIVLFPANDIVEIPRAMRLAQEWNLHTALYGGQQGYALADQIAAKKYQVIVNLKWPEAAKDPDPENIPSLRELRFRDRAPGSPAALAKAGVKFAFSSGGIAEPRDIFKNVRKATAAGLSSDAALRAFTLDAAEILGVADRLGSIEPGKIANLVVADGDLFGEKTKVKHVFVDGRHFEIHEIAKPHKPGDSGGEKPDDATPQASDADGEVGR
;
A
#
# COMPACT_ATOMS: atom_id res chain seq x y z
N MET A 1 -86.54 -26.70 32.48
CA MET A 1 -86.52 -25.61 31.47
C MET A 1 -85.07 -25.51 30.94
N LYS A 2 -84.82 -26.15 29.76
CA LYS A 2 -83.47 -26.27 29.14
C LYS A 2 -83.25 -25.07 28.21
N LEU A 3 -82.35 -24.19 28.48
CA LEU A 3 -81.88 -23.18 27.50
C LEU A 3 -80.62 -23.66 26.84
N ARG A 4 -80.67 -23.82 25.52
CA ARG A 4 -79.55 -24.11 24.64
C ARG A 4 -78.63 -22.88 24.47
N LEU A 5 -77.40 -22.96 24.81
CA LEU A 5 -76.36 -22.03 24.40
C LEU A 5 -75.39 -22.84 23.49
N SER A 6 -75.65 -22.84 22.21
CA SER A 6 -74.74 -23.35 21.21
C SER A 6 -74.78 -22.39 20.00
N GLY A 7 -73.74 -21.64 19.83
CA GLY A 7 -73.61 -20.79 18.63
C GLY A 7 -72.47 -19.79 18.64
N ALA A 8 -71.92 -19.40 19.80
CA ALA A 8 -70.88 -18.34 19.86
C ALA A 8 -69.44 -18.80 19.76
N ALA A 9 -69.16 -20.13 19.92
CA ALA A 9 -67.77 -20.63 19.95
C ALA A 9 -67.14 -20.90 18.58
N SER A 10 -67.95 -21.02 17.51
CA SER A 10 -67.42 -21.32 16.16
C SER A 10 -66.98 -20.06 15.40
N TYR A 11 -67.62 -18.94 15.60
CA TYR A 11 -67.25 -17.69 14.94
C TYR A 11 -65.97 -17.09 15.50
N GLY A 12 -65.66 -17.27 16.77
CA GLY A 12 -64.41 -16.79 17.39
C GLY A 12 -63.17 -17.51 16.84
N ARG A 13 -63.27 -18.83 16.56
CA ARG A 13 -62.14 -19.60 15.99
C ARG A 13 -61.85 -19.27 14.52
N VAL A 14 -62.88 -18.94 13.73
CA VAL A 14 -62.72 -18.54 12.33
C VAL A 14 -62.14 -17.11 12.24
N ALA A 15 -62.56 -16.19 13.13
CA ALA A 15 -62.04 -14.85 13.20
C ALA A 15 -60.55 -14.83 13.64
N ILE A 16 -60.14 -15.68 14.58
CA ILE A 16 -58.72 -15.80 15.02
C ILE A 16 -57.83 -16.39 13.91
N LEU A 17 -58.32 -17.39 13.18
CA LEU A 17 -57.59 -17.96 12.03
C LEU A 17 -57.48 -16.96 10.86
N ALA A 18 -58.51 -16.18 10.59
CA ALA A 18 -58.45 -15.13 9.57
C ALA A 18 -57.52 -13.98 9.96
N LEU A 19 -57.45 -13.59 11.23
CA LEU A 19 -56.53 -12.57 11.73
C LEU A 19 -55.08 -13.07 11.72
N ALA A 20 -54.82 -14.35 12.03
CA ALA A 20 -53.52 -14.96 11.94
C ALA A 20 -53.02 -15.07 10.48
N ALA A 21 -53.93 -15.38 9.54
CA ALA A 21 -53.60 -15.42 8.10
C ALA A 21 -53.32 -13.99 7.54
N LEU A 22 -54.01 -12.96 8.04
CA LEU A 22 -53.77 -11.56 7.67
C LEU A 22 -52.43 -11.05 8.22
N LEU A 23 -52.05 -11.45 9.44
CA LEU A 23 -50.74 -11.11 10.04
C LEU A 23 -49.58 -11.79 9.36
N LEU A 24 -49.77 -13.01 8.86
CA LEU A 24 -48.75 -13.75 8.07
C LEU A 24 -48.57 -13.15 6.66
N SER A 25 -49.60 -12.51 6.09
CA SER A 25 -49.51 -11.86 4.78
C SER A 25 -48.82 -10.48 4.83
N HIS A 26 -48.70 -9.88 6.03
CA HIS A 26 -48.02 -8.60 6.28
C HIS A 26 -46.67 -8.79 6.98
N ALA A 27 -46.16 -10.02 7.13
CA ALA A 27 -44.81 -10.20 7.53
C ALA A 27 -43.92 -9.44 6.50
N PRO A 28 -43.14 -8.42 6.92
CA PRO A 28 -42.20 -7.81 6.00
C PRO A 28 -41.38 -8.94 5.44
N ARG A 29 -41.44 -9.16 4.13
CA ARG A 29 -40.45 -9.97 3.45
C ARG A 29 -39.14 -9.33 3.82
N LEU A 30 -38.43 -9.88 4.80
CA LEU A 30 -37.00 -9.63 4.97
C LEU A 30 -36.41 -9.93 3.59
N ARG A 31 -36.22 -8.86 2.81
CA ARG A 31 -35.31 -8.89 1.70
C ARG A 31 -34.02 -9.33 2.39
N ALA A 32 -33.60 -10.56 2.17
CA ALA A 32 -32.23 -10.90 2.38
C ALA A 32 -31.48 -9.83 1.56
N GLU A 33 -30.87 -8.86 2.22
CA GLU A 33 -29.83 -8.06 1.61
C GLU A 33 -28.92 -9.12 1.03
N GLY A 34 -28.87 -9.20 -0.29
CA GLY A 34 -28.02 -10.12 -0.98
C GLY A 34 -26.60 -9.80 -0.52
N GLY A 35 -26.13 -10.52 0.51
CA GLY A 35 -24.76 -10.40 0.97
C GLY A 35 -23.90 -10.65 -0.25
N GLU A 36 -22.80 -9.91 -0.37
CA GLU A 36 -21.81 -10.17 -1.42
C GLU A 36 -21.51 -11.65 -1.46
N PRO A 37 -21.38 -12.24 -2.68
CA PRO A 37 -21.04 -13.66 -2.81
C PRO A 37 -19.77 -13.95 -2.00
N ARG A 38 -19.82 -14.99 -1.16
CA ARG A 38 -18.67 -15.39 -0.35
C ARG A 38 -17.83 -16.49 -1.01
N TYR A 39 -18.35 -17.04 -2.13
CA TYR A 39 -17.73 -18.13 -2.87
C TYR A 39 -17.57 -17.71 -4.32
N PHE A 40 -16.35 -17.83 -4.83
CA PHE A 40 -16.03 -17.59 -6.23
C PHE A 40 -15.21 -18.76 -6.79
N ALA A 41 -15.36 -19.02 -8.08
CA ALA A 41 -14.52 -19.96 -8.80
C ALA A 41 -14.07 -19.32 -10.13
N ILE A 42 -12.76 -19.14 -10.31
CA ILE A 42 -12.18 -18.69 -11.56
C ILE A 42 -11.73 -19.96 -12.30
N THR A 43 -12.39 -20.29 -13.42
CA THR A 43 -12.17 -21.54 -14.16
C THR A 43 -11.43 -21.30 -15.47
N ASN A 44 -10.83 -22.35 -16.04
CA ASN A 44 -10.16 -22.31 -17.35
C ASN A 44 -9.06 -21.25 -17.48
N ALA A 45 -8.51 -20.77 -16.36
CA ALA A 45 -7.50 -19.71 -16.37
C ALA A 45 -6.07 -20.27 -16.40
N ARG A 46 -5.14 -19.45 -16.86
CA ARG A 46 -3.73 -19.64 -16.58
C ARG A 46 -3.45 -19.09 -15.18
N ILE A 47 -2.84 -19.87 -14.29
CA ILE A 47 -2.56 -19.47 -12.91
C ILE A 47 -1.06 -19.39 -12.71
N VAL A 48 -0.56 -18.25 -12.21
CA VAL A 48 0.85 -18.02 -11.86
C VAL A 48 0.97 -17.95 -10.34
N PRO A 49 1.27 -19.07 -9.65
CA PRO A 49 1.26 -19.11 -8.18
C PRO A 49 2.39 -18.30 -7.53
N VAL A 50 3.47 -18.06 -8.25
CA VAL A 50 4.74 -17.46 -7.83
C VAL A 50 5.58 -18.36 -6.91
N SER A 51 4.96 -19.17 -6.06
CA SER A 51 5.62 -20.16 -5.20
C SER A 51 5.88 -21.52 -5.89
N GLY A 52 5.31 -21.74 -7.08
CA GLY A 52 5.39 -23.00 -7.81
C GLY A 52 5.29 -22.84 -9.32
N ALA A 53 5.13 -23.96 -10.03
CA ALA A 53 4.98 -23.95 -11.48
C ALA A 53 3.66 -23.30 -11.91
N VAL A 54 3.67 -22.67 -13.09
CA VAL A 54 2.47 -22.14 -13.74
C VAL A 54 1.52 -23.27 -14.09
N LEU A 55 0.23 -23.08 -13.82
CA LEU A 55 -0.84 -24.03 -14.13
C LEU A 55 -1.65 -23.49 -15.31
N GLU A 56 -1.76 -24.30 -16.37
CA GLU A 56 -2.59 -23.97 -17.53
C GLU A 56 -3.97 -24.59 -17.38
N ASN A 57 -5.03 -23.90 -17.83
CA ASN A 57 -6.42 -24.34 -17.78
C ASN A 57 -6.84 -24.84 -16.37
N ALA A 58 -6.48 -24.09 -15.36
CA ALA A 58 -6.72 -24.46 -13.96
C ALA A 58 -7.83 -23.61 -13.34
N THR A 59 -8.25 -23.99 -12.15
CA THR A 59 -9.32 -23.35 -11.37
C THR A 59 -8.78 -22.89 -10.03
N VAL A 60 -9.16 -21.67 -9.62
CA VAL A 60 -9.00 -21.17 -8.24
C VAL A 60 -10.38 -21.07 -7.62
N VAL A 61 -10.55 -21.68 -6.45
CA VAL A 61 -11.78 -21.55 -5.64
C VAL A 61 -11.48 -20.68 -4.43
N ILE A 62 -12.30 -19.65 -4.27
CA ILE A 62 -12.27 -18.70 -3.16
C ILE A 62 -13.48 -18.98 -2.27
N ALA A 63 -13.27 -19.05 -0.97
CA ALA A 63 -14.33 -19.25 0.01
C ALA A 63 -14.03 -18.42 1.27
N ASN A 64 -14.99 -17.60 1.69
CA ASN A 64 -14.90 -16.82 2.93
C ASN A 64 -13.58 -16.01 3.07
N GLY A 65 -13.17 -15.34 2.02
CA GLY A 65 -11.97 -14.51 2.02
C GLY A 65 -10.66 -15.25 1.76
N LEU A 66 -10.68 -16.59 1.71
CA LEU A 66 -9.49 -17.40 1.56
C LEU A 66 -9.47 -18.19 0.24
N ILE A 67 -8.29 -18.49 -0.24
CA ILE A 67 -8.08 -19.45 -1.32
C ILE A 67 -8.34 -20.85 -0.76
N GLN A 68 -9.41 -21.49 -1.19
CA GLN A 68 -9.78 -22.82 -0.72
C GLN A 68 -9.02 -23.91 -1.46
N ALA A 69 -8.92 -23.79 -2.79
CA ALA A 69 -8.27 -24.79 -3.62
C ALA A 69 -7.77 -24.19 -4.93
N VAL A 70 -6.69 -24.77 -5.47
CA VAL A 70 -6.09 -24.39 -6.76
C VAL A 70 -5.66 -25.66 -7.50
N GLY A 71 -5.99 -25.78 -8.78
CA GLY A 71 -5.57 -26.92 -9.59
C GLY A 71 -6.41 -27.14 -10.84
N ALA A 72 -6.06 -28.16 -11.64
CA ALA A 72 -6.77 -28.47 -12.89
C ALA A 72 -8.15 -29.12 -12.64
N ASN A 73 -8.28 -29.91 -11.58
CA ASN A 73 -9.49 -30.70 -11.26
C ASN A 73 -10.00 -30.36 -9.85
N VAL A 74 -10.37 -29.09 -9.64
CA VAL A 74 -10.90 -28.65 -8.34
C VAL A 74 -12.43 -28.75 -8.35
N ALA A 75 -13.00 -29.28 -7.28
CA ALA A 75 -14.44 -29.28 -7.08
C ALA A 75 -14.94 -27.86 -6.82
N ILE A 76 -15.91 -27.41 -7.61
CA ILE A 76 -16.51 -26.09 -7.48
C ILE A 76 -17.73 -26.20 -6.59
N PRO A 77 -17.81 -25.45 -5.48
CA PRO A 77 -19.00 -25.39 -4.65
C PRO A 77 -20.24 -24.93 -5.46
N PRO A 78 -21.42 -25.54 -5.26
CA PRO A 78 -22.62 -25.16 -6.04
C PRO A 78 -23.05 -23.72 -5.84
N GLU A 79 -22.71 -23.11 -4.70
CA GLU A 79 -22.97 -21.72 -4.36
C GLU A 79 -21.95 -20.72 -4.92
N ALA A 80 -20.88 -21.21 -5.56
CA ALA A 80 -19.82 -20.35 -6.07
C ALA A 80 -20.26 -19.56 -7.31
N TRP A 81 -19.96 -18.28 -7.31
CA TRP A 81 -20.04 -17.46 -8.52
C TRP A 81 -18.88 -17.84 -9.45
N VAL A 82 -19.23 -18.39 -10.61
CA VAL A 82 -18.24 -18.88 -11.57
C VAL A 82 -17.87 -17.76 -12.56
N ILE A 83 -16.57 -17.48 -12.64
CA ILE A 83 -15.96 -16.59 -13.62
C ILE A 83 -15.20 -17.45 -14.64
N ASP A 84 -15.52 -17.33 -15.93
CA ASP A 84 -14.76 -17.99 -16.98
C ASP A 84 -13.48 -17.23 -17.27
N GLY A 85 -12.35 -17.78 -16.84
CA GLY A 85 -11.02 -17.23 -17.02
C GLY A 85 -10.33 -17.62 -18.32
N LYS A 86 -11.08 -18.11 -19.32
CA LYS A 86 -10.51 -18.49 -20.63
C LYS A 86 -9.78 -17.30 -21.29
N GLY A 87 -8.47 -17.47 -21.54
CA GLY A 87 -7.60 -16.44 -22.08
C GLY A 87 -7.13 -15.42 -21.03
N LEU A 88 -7.50 -15.59 -19.78
CA LEU A 88 -7.05 -14.75 -18.67
C LEU A 88 -5.96 -15.44 -17.85
N THR A 89 -5.16 -14.63 -17.19
CA THR A 89 -4.13 -15.09 -16.26
C THR A 89 -4.43 -14.57 -14.85
N VAL A 90 -4.37 -15.46 -13.88
CA VAL A 90 -4.54 -15.15 -12.46
C VAL A 90 -3.17 -15.04 -11.79
N TYR A 91 -2.93 -13.92 -11.14
CA TYR A 91 -1.73 -13.59 -10.37
C TYR A 91 -2.08 -13.39 -8.90
N PRO A 92 -1.14 -13.54 -7.95
CA PRO A 92 -1.31 -13.01 -6.62
C PRO A 92 -1.50 -11.50 -6.69
N GLY A 93 -2.27 -10.94 -5.77
CA GLY A 93 -2.40 -9.50 -5.64
C GLY A 93 -1.05 -8.82 -5.38
N LEU A 94 -0.85 -7.67 -6.00
CA LEU A 94 0.39 -6.91 -5.85
C LEU A 94 0.45 -6.27 -4.46
N ILE A 95 1.64 -6.29 -3.86
CA ILE A 95 1.97 -5.69 -2.58
C ILE A 95 2.92 -4.52 -2.83
N ASP A 96 2.51 -3.31 -2.47
CA ASP A 96 3.39 -2.16 -2.42
C ASP A 96 4.15 -2.15 -1.09
N ALA A 97 5.48 -2.26 -1.13
CA ALA A 97 6.30 -2.36 0.08
C ALA A 97 6.69 -1.00 0.68
N GLY A 98 5.95 0.05 0.40
CA GLY A 98 6.13 1.36 1.04
C GLY A 98 5.53 2.52 0.27
N ASP A 99 4.46 3.08 0.79
CA ASP A 99 3.75 4.24 0.24
C ASP A 99 3.16 5.10 1.38
N ASP A 100 2.65 6.28 1.03
CA ASP A 100 1.89 7.20 1.89
C ASP A 100 0.36 7.11 1.64
N LEU A 101 -0.09 6.04 1.00
CA LEU A 101 -1.49 5.82 0.63
C LEU A 101 -2.39 5.88 1.87
N GLY A 102 -3.42 6.73 1.84
CA GLY A 102 -4.33 6.92 2.97
C GLY A 102 -3.74 7.68 4.16
N MET A 103 -2.45 8.06 4.12
CA MET A 103 -1.88 8.87 5.19
C MET A 103 -2.29 10.34 5.06
N PRO A 104 -2.58 11.00 6.19
CA PRO A 104 -2.84 12.44 6.16
C PRO A 104 -1.60 13.17 5.67
N LYS A 105 -1.76 13.96 4.58
CA LYS A 105 -0.69 14.83 4.13
C LYS A 105 -0.49 15.92 5.18
N GLN A 106 0.69 15.98 5.76
CA GLN A 106 1.05 17.10 6.61
C GLN A 106 1.16 18.36 5.72
N GLU A 107 0.33 19.36 5.99
CA GLU A 107 0.52 20.65 5.38
C GLU A 107 1.89 21.18 5.84
N PRO A 108 2.75 21.65 4.90
CA PRO A 108 4.01 22.27 5.29
C PRO A 108 3.69 23.38 6.29
N ALA A 109 4.31 23.33 7.46
CA ALA A 109 4.16 24.40 8.45
C ALA A 109 4.34 25.74 7.73
N PRO A 110 3.42 26.71 7.90
CA PRO A 110 3.47 27.98 7.17
C PRO A 110 4.86 28.57 7.31
N VAL A 111 5.58 28.66 6.20
CA VAL A 111 6.91 29.26 6.17
C VAL A 111 6.69 30.70 6.57
N ALA A 112 6.94 31.04 7.83
CA ALA A 112 6.90 32.41 8.30
C ALA A 112 7.76 33.18 7.35
N ALA A 113 7.11 34.08 6.56
CA ALA A 113 7.75 34.87 5.56
C ALA A 113 9.02 35.49 6.19
N ARG A 114 10.19 35.17 5.64
CA ARG A 114 11.47 35.73 6.06
C ARG A 114 11.49 37.23 5.73
N GLY A 115 10.70 37.98 6.50
CA GLY A 115 10.78 39.41 6.51
C GLY A 115 12.13 39.82 7.13
N ARG A 116 13.00 40.37 6.31
CA ARG A 116 14.18 41.09 6.79
C ARG A 116 13.72 42.10 7.85
N GLY A 117 14.04 41.88 9.10
CA GLY A 117 14.04 42.93 10.10
C GLY A 117 13.05 42.82 11.26
N ARG A 118 12.92 41.68 11.90
CA ARG A 118 12.54 41.66 13.33
C ARG A 118 13.10 40.38 13.97
N ARG A 119 13.95 40.56 14.99
CA ARG A 119 14.24 39.52 16.00
C ARG A 119 12.92 39.27 16.76
N GLY A 120 12.03 38.49 16.18
CA GLY A 120 10.87 37.92 16.81
C GLY A 120 11.20 36.45 17.09
N ALA A 121 10.90 35.97 18.28
CA ALA A 121 11.05 34.60 18.67
C ALA A 121 10.44 33.68 17.59
N ALA A 122 11.17 32.64 17.18
CA ALA A 122 10.62 31.58 16.35
C ALA A 122 9.33 31.09 17.03
N PRO A 123 8.27 30.77 16.26
CA PRO A 123 7.09 30.15 16.86
C PRO A 123 7.57 28.89 17.60
N VAL A 124 7.39 28.91 18.90
CA VAL A 124 7.67 27.75 19.76
C VAL A 124 6.68 26.68 19.28
N PRO A 125 7.14 25.46 18.92
CA PRO A 125 6.22 24.38 18.57
C PRO A 125 5.21 24.22 19.71
N GLU A 126 3.94 24.11 19.38
CA GLU A 126 2.81 24.07 20.31
C GLU A 126 2.82 22.84 21.24
N HIS A 127 3.72 21.92 20.99
CA HIS A 127 3.97 20.71 21.80
C HIS A 127 5.41 20.71 22.34
N ILE A 128 5.65 21.52 23.34
CA ILE A 128 6.75 21.23 24.25
C ILE A 128 6.17 20.26 25.29
N SER A 129 6.21 18.99 25.01
CA SER A 129 6.04 18.01 26.03
C SER A 129 7.28 18.03 26.92
N MET A 130 7.11 17.82 28.19
CA MET A 130 8.17 17.91 29.20
C MET A 130 8.47 16.56 29.84
N GLY A 131 8.10 15.48 29.16
CA GLY A 131 8.32 14.13 29.63
C GLY A 131 9.52 13.44 28.98
N PRO A 132 9.98 12.32 29.52
CA PRO A 132 11.05 11.49 28.93
C PRO A 132 10.67 10.93 27.55
N GLU A 133 9.37 10.97 27.20
CA GLU A 133 8.86 10.54 25.89
C GLU A 133 9.07 11.57 24.78
N ASP A 134 9.51 12.81 25.13
CA ASP A 134 9.64 13.89 24.17
C ASP A 134 11.00 13.98 23.56
N ARG A 135 11.28 13.01 22.76
CA ARG A 135 12.49 13.00 21.97
C ARG A 135 12.24 13.66 20.62
N PRO A 136 13.14 14.51 20.13
CA PRO A 136 12.95 15.24 18.86
C PRO A 136 12.79 14.27 17.68
N GLY A 137 11.69 14.44 16.92
CA GLY A 137 11.39 13.62 15.74
C GLY A 137 11.23 12.12 16.03
N THR A 138 10.84 11.77 17.27
CA THR A 138 10.81 10.39 17.74
C THR A 138 9.42 10.03 18.25
N SER A 139 8.72 9.21 17.51
CA SER A 139 7.37 8.74 17.83
C SER A 139 7.17 7.27 17.42
N PRO A 140 8.01 6.32 17.94
CA PRO A 140 7.93 4.91 17.53
C PRO A 140 6.59 4.25 17.88
N TRP A 141 5.84 4.80 18.84
CA TRP A 141 4.49 4.34 19.22
C TRP A 141 3.40 4.72 18.23
N ARG A 142 3.66 5.65 17.28
CA ARG A 142 2.72 6.02 16.24
C ARG A 142 2.57 4.87 15.26
N VAL A 143 1.33 4.45 15.02
CA VAL A 143 1.01 3.34 14.11
C VAL A 143 0.23 3.86 12.92
N ALA A 144 0.68 3.57 11.71
CA ALA A 144 0.04 4.08 10.49
C ALA A 144 -1.43 3.67 10.37
N ALA A 145 -1.82 2.49 10.87
CA ALA A 145 -3.21 2.04 10.86
C ALA A 145 -4.17 2.95 11.64
N ASP A 146 -3.68 3.66 12.65
CA ASP A 146 -4.51 4.56 13.47
C ASP A 146 -4.80 5.88 12.74
N ASP A 147 -3.88 6.29 11.84
CA ASP A 147 -3.98 7.52 11.07
C ASP A 147 -4.54 7.28 9.64
N PHE A 148 -4.75 6.01 9.25
CA PHE A 148 -5.12 5.61 7.91
C PHE A 148 -6.54 6.07 7.54
N ASN A 149 -6.66 6.77 6.41
CA ASN A 149 -7.92 7.18 5.82
C ASN A 149 -8.36 6.23 4.69
N PRO A 150 -9.41 5.39 4.88
CA PRO A 150 -9.90 4.47 3.87
C PRO A 150 -10.62 5.16 2.71
N GLU A 151 -10.95 6.46 2.83
CA GLU A 151 -11.63 7.24 1.80
C GLU A 151 -10.64 7.95 0.84
N ASP A 152 -9.34 7.66 0.94
CA ASP A 152 -8.36 8.19 -0.02
C ASP A 152 -8.67 7.64 -1.42
N LYS A 153 -8.98 8.55 -2.34
CA LYS A 153 -9.36 8.21 -3.73
C LYS A 153 -8.27 7.44 -4.49
N ARG A 154 -7.02 7.52 -4.04
CA ARG A 154 -5.92 6.74 -4.63
C ARG A 154 -6.11 5.24 -4.43
N ILE A 155 -6.79 4.81 -3.35
CA ILE A 155 -7.02 3.39 -3.04
C ILE A 155 -7.72 2.68 -4.21
N GLU A 156 -8.74 3.29 -4.78
CA GLU A 156 -9.45 2.72 -5.92
C GLU A 156 -8.54 2.56 -7.13
N SER A 157 -7.78 3.58 -7.51
CA SER A 157 -6.88 3.53 -8.66
C SER A 157 -5.72 2.52 -8.48
N TRP A 158 -5.21 2.36 -7.23
CA TRP A 158 -4.24 1.32 -6.90
C TRP A 158 -4.82 -0.08 -7.06
N ARG A 159 -6.03 -0.30 -6.52
CA ARG A 159 -6.75 -1.57 -6.66
C ARG A 159 -7.04 -1.91 -8.11
N GLU A 160 -7.54 -0.96 -8.90
CA GLU A 160 -7.78 -1.14 -10.34
C GLU A 160 -6.51 -1.51 -11.11
N ALA A 161 -5.36 -1.07 -10.66
CA ALA A 161 -4.07 -1.46 -11.21
C ALA A 161 -3.58 -2.86 -10.75
N GLY A 162 -4.28 -3.49 -9.80
CA GLY A 162 -3.94 -4.81 -9.27
C GLY A 162 -3.18 -4.81 -7.95
N PHE A 163 -2.99 -3.64 -7.31
CA PHE A 163 -2.48 -3.61 -5.94
C PHE A 163 -3.60 -3.98 -4.97
N THR A 164 -3.37 -5.02 -4.19
CA THR A 164 -4.34 -5.49 -3.20
C THR A 164 -3.95 -5.10 -1.79
N THR A 165 -2.67 -4.86 -1.58
CA THR A 165 -2.10 -4.59 -0.25
C THR A 165 -1.00 -3.54 -0.36
N ALA A 166 -0.90 -2.64 0.61
CA ALA A 166 0.16 -1.64 0.70
C ALA A 166 0.73 -1.56 2.12
N LEU A 167 2.06 -1.45 2.23
CA LEU A 167 2.71 -1.01 3.45
C LEU A 167 2.63 0.51 3.53
N VAL A 168 1.76 1.00 4.38
CA VAL A 168 1.59 2.42 4.63
C VAL A 168 2.56 2.87 5.72
N LEU A 169 3.31 3.95 5.47
CA LEU A 169 4.41 4.40 6.31
C LEU A 169 4.18 5.84 6.81
N PRO A 170 4.43 6.13 8.10
CA PRO A 170 4.59 7.52 8.55
C PRO A 170 5.81 8.15 7.86
N GLU A 171 5.69 9.37 7.35
CA GLU A 171 6.77 9.96 6.55
C GLU A 171 7.80 10.76 7.34
N GLU A 172 7.38 11.44 8.41
CA GLU A 172 8.20 12.41 9.12
C GLU A 172 8.78 11.86 10.43
N GLY A 173 10.03 12.23 10.70
CA GLY A 173 10.73 11.93 11.94
C GLY A 173 12.06 11.20 11.75
N ILE A 174 12.85 11.17 12.83
CA ILE A 174 14.07 10.36 12.93
C ILE A 174 13.69 8.91 13.22
N ILE A 175 12.73 8.72 14.13
CA ILE A 175 12.01 7.47 14.34
C ILE A 175 10.55 7.82 14.09
N ALA A 176 10.11 7.68 12.85
CA ALA A 176 8.84 8.23 12.38
C ALA A 176 7.61 7.49 12.94
N GLY A 177 7.77 6.21 13.25
CA GLY A 177 6.70 5.35 13.72
C GLY A 177 6.63 4.04 12.94
N GLN A 178 5.61 3.26 13.25
CA GLN A 178 5.40 1.92 12.71
C GLN A 178 4.48 1.96 11.50
N GLY A 179 4.95 1.40 10.40
CA GLY A 179 4.15 1.16 9.21
C GLY A 179 3.17 0.01 9.42
N SER A 180 2.05 0.09 8.74
CA SER A 180 0.99 -0.91 8.78
C SER A 180 0.75 -1.49 7.39
N LEU A 181 0.54 -2.78 7.31
CA LEU A 181 0.16 -3.45 6.08
C LEU A 181 -1.37 -3.45 5.97
N ILE A 182 -1.88 -2.81 4.94
CA ILE A 182 -3.30 -2.53 4.73
C ILE A 182 -3.77 -3.22 3.45
N ASP A 183 -4.87 -3.97 3.53
CA ASP A 183 -5.59 -4.47 2.36
C ASP A 183 -6.49 -3.38 1.77
N LEU A 184 -6.48 -3.23 0.45
CA LEU A 184 -7.19 -2.17 -0.26
C LEU A 184 -8.65 -2.56 -0.55
N SER A 185 -9.35 -3.16 0.43
CA SER A 185 -10.70 -3.72 0.31
C SER A 185 -11.83 -2.71 0.36
N SER A 186 -11.55 -1.44 0.73
CA SER A 186 -12.57 -0.38 0.96
C SER A 186 -13.59 -0.73 2.05
N GLU A 187 -13.15 -1.49 3.05
CA GLU A 187 -13.91 -1.82 4.25
C GLU A 187 -13.69 -0.79 5.36
N ARG A 188 -14.17 -1.10 6.55
CA ARG A 188 -13.83 -0.31 7.75
C ARG A 188 -12.32 -0.42 8.02
N PRO A 189 -11.65 0.65 8.46
CA PRO A 189 -10.21 0.66 8.66
C PRO A 189 -9.68 -0.56 9.44
N SER A 190 -10.38 -0.96 10.51
CA SER A 190 -10.00 -2.11 11.33
C SER A 190 -10.05 -3.47 10.61
N GLN A 191 -10.84 -3.57 9.54
CA GLN A 191 -10.95 -4.79 8.73
C GLN A 191 -9.93 -4.82 7.58
N MET A 192 -9.40 -3.65 7.23
CA MET A 192 -8.37 -3.52 6.18
C MET A 192 -6.96 -3.82 6.71
N VAL A 193 -6.75 -3.83 8.03
CA VAL A 193 -5.42 -4.03 8.63
C VAL A 193 -5.04 -5.51 8.60
N VAL A 194 -4.06 -5.86 7.75
CA VAL A 194 -3.45 -7.19 7.73
C VAL A 194 -2.45 -7.35 8.88
N ARG A 195 -1.61 -6.33 9.08
CA ARG A 195 -0.61 -6.27 10.15
C ARG A 195 -0.38 -4.83 10.57
N SER A 196 -0.69 -4.50 11.84
CA SER A 196 -0.58 -3.13 12.35
C SER A 196 0.88 -2.69 12.55
N HIS A 197 1.74 -3.57 13.03
CA HIS A 197 3.15 -3.32 13.31
C HIS A 197 4.00 -4.11 12.30
N ALA A 198 4.08 -3.61 11.07
CA ALA A 198 4.74 -4.32 9.99
C ALA A 198 6.22 -3.96 9.86
N ALA A 199 6.58 -2.70 10.10
CA ALA A 199 7.96 -2.23 10.03
C ALA A 199 8.12 -0.89 10.76
N LEU A 200 9.22 -0.68 11.50
CA LEU A 200 9.59 0.63 12.03
C LEU A 200 10.35 1.43 10.98
N ARG A 201 9.93 2.67 10.72
CA ARG A 201 10.67 3.56 9.81
C ARG A 201 11.64 4.45 10.56
N ILE A 202 12.92 4.40 10.18
CA ILE A 202 13.97 5.31 10.61
C ILE A 202 14.29 6.29 9.48
N GLY A 203 14.36 7.59 9.81
CA GLY A 203 14.84 8.64 8.94
C GLY A 203 16.24 9.11 9.37
N LEU A 204 17.12 9.38 8.41
CA LEU A 204 18.43 9.98 8.68
C LEU A 204 18.47 11.46 8.29
N HIS A 205 17.33 12.13 8.43
CA HIS A 205 17.20 13.55 8.14
C HIS A 205 17.25 14.37 9.43
N PRO A 206 18.06 15.44 9.47
CA PRO A 206 18.04 16.37 10.60
C PRO A 206 16.66 16.98 10.83
N THR A 207 16.36 17.36 12.06
CA THR A 207 15.17 18.14 12.37
C THR A 207 15.25 19.53 11.76
N THR A 208 14.11 20.10 11.40
CA THR A 208 14.07 21.44 10.80
C THR A 208 14.43 22.53 11.81
N PHE A 209 14.15 22.29 13.10
CA PHE A 209 14.43 23.23 14.20
C PHE A 209 14.96 22.46 15.40
N GLY A 210 16.05 22.95 15.97
CA GLY A 210 16.66 22.37 17.16
C GLY A 210 17.60 21.21 16.89
N PHE A 211 17.89 20.43 17.92
CA PHE A 211 18.75 19.24 17.85
C PHE A 211 17.89 17.98 17.54
N PRO A 212 18.43 17.07 16.73
CA PRO A 212 19.69 17.10 15.96
C PRO A 212 19.56 17.81 14.61
N ASP A 213 20.42 18.78 14.35
CA ASP A 213 20.43 19.63 13.15
C ASP A 213 21.40 19.17 12.02
N SER A 214 22.06 18.04 12.24
CA SER A 214 23.01 17.46 11.31
C SER A 214 22.92 15.94 11.27
N LEU A 215 23.35 15.32 10.17
CA LEU A 215 23.36 13.87 10.04
C LEU A 215 24.21 13.20 11.13
N MET A 216 25.32 13.82 11.52
CA MET A 216 26.16 13.30 12.63
C MET A 216 25.40 13.37 13.95
N GLY A 217 24.66 14.46 14.19
CA GLY A 217 23.78 14.60 15.33
C GLY A 217 22.67 13.55 15.35
N VAL A 218 22.01 13.27 14.21
CA VAL A 218 21.00 12.22 14.08
C VAL A 218 21.57 10.85 14.43
N ILE A 219 22.75 10.50 13.93
CA ILE A 219 23.39 9.21 14.23
C ILE A 219 23.76 9.11 15.70
N SER A 220 24.30 10.19 16.29
CA SER A 220 24.64 10.21 17.74
C SER A 220 23.37 10.11 18.59
N TYR A 221 22.30 10.78 18.19
CA TYR A 221 21.00 10.69 18.84
C TYR A 221 20.40 9.28 18.78
N LEU A 222 20.41 8.62 17.61
CA LEU A 222 19.96 7.24 17.49
C LEU A 222 20.76 6.27 18.37
N ARG A 223 22.09 6.49 18.51
CA ARG A 223 22.91 5.70 19.44
C ARG A 223 22.47 5.93 20.88
N GLN A 224 22.20 7.18 21.25
CA GLN A 224 21.72 7.49 22.60
C GLN A 224 20.40 6.78 22.88
N VAL A 225 19.41 6.85 21.97
CA VAL A 225 18.14 6.14 22.12
C VAL A 225 18.34 4.63 22.26
N THR A 226 19.27 4.05 21.47
CA THR A 226 19.58 2.62 21.55
C THR A 226 20.22 2.23 22.87
N ASP A 227 21.14 3.05 23.40
CA ASP A 227 21.80 2.83 24.71
C ASP A 227 20.80 3.00 25.85
N ASP A 228 19.91 4.00 25.77
CA ASP A 228 18.84 4.21 26.75
C ASP A 228 17.88 3.01 26.78
N THR A 229 17.51 2.47 25.61
CA THR A 229 16.69 1.26 25.49
C THR A 229 17.36 0.05 26.14
N ALA A 230 18.64 -0.16 25.88
CA ALA A 230 19.40 -1.27 26.48
C ALA A 230 19.45 -1.15 28.01
N TRP A 231 19.59 0.08 28.52
CA TRP A 231 19.51 0.34 29.97
C TRP A 231 18.10 0.05 30.52
N TYR A 232 17.05 0.50 29.81
CA TYR A 232 15.65 0.27 30.16
C TYR A 232 15.33 -1.22 30.29
N ASP A 233 15.76 -2.01 29.29
CA ASP A 233 15.60 -3.46 29.25
C ASP A 233 16.27 -4.17 30.44
N ALA A 234 17.40 -3.65 30.92
CA ALA A 234 18.10 -4.18 32.10
C ALA A 234 17.47 -3.72 33.40
N ALA A 235 16.96 -2.50 33.45
CA ALA A 235 16.43 -1.89 34.67
C ALA A 235 15.08 -2.51 35.12
N ALA A 236 14.17 -2.80 34.16
CA ALA A 236 12.83 -3.31 34.49
C ALA A 236 12.86 -4.68 35.21
N PRO A 237 13.57 -5.72 34.73
CA PRO A 237 13.67 -7.00 35.44
C PRO A 237 14.46 -6.90 36.73
N THR A 238 15.47 -6.01 36.80
CA THR A 238 16.22 -5.78 38.04
C THR A 238 15.32 -5.23 39.15
N TYR A 239 14.49 -4.24 38.82
CA TYR A 239 13.49 -3.71 39.76
C TYR A 239 12.46 -4.78 40.15
N ALA A 240 11.96 -5.56 39.18
CA ALA A 240 10.99 -6.63 39.47
C ALA A 240 11.55 -7.70 40.42
N ALA A 241 12.84 -8.02 40.32
CA ALA A 241 13.51 -8.96 41.19
C ALA A 241 13.80 -8.39 42.59
N HIS A 242 14.11 -7.09 42.69
CA HIS A 242 14.55 -6.42 43.93
C HIS A 242 13.91 -5.04 44.10
N PRO A 243 12.58 -4.92 44.34
CA PRO A 243 11.88 -3.64 44.37
C PRO A 243 12.23 -2.76 45.60
N ASN A 244 12.83 -3.35 46.62
CA ASN A 244 13.17 -2.61 47.85
C ASN A 244 14.52 -1.90 47.72
N GLY A 245 14.51 -0.58 47.82
CA GLY A 245 15.72 0.25 47.78
C GLY A 245 16.19 0.63 46.36
N ILE A 246 15.42 0.31 45.35
CA ILE A 246 15.65 0.71 43.95
C ILE A 246 14.46 1.55 43.49
N GLU A 247 14.72 2.67 42.83
CA GLU A 247 13.67 3.49 42.24
C GLU A 247 13.02 2.73 41.05
N ARG A 248 11.69 2.78 40.98
CA ARG A 248 10.97 2.16 39.86
C ARG A 248 11.30 2.90 38.57
N PRO A 249 11.74 2.18 37.50
CA PRO A 249 11.94 2.79 36.20
C PRO A 249 10.63 3.46 35.69
N ASN A 250 10.75 4.67 35.17
CA ASN A 250 9.61 5.35 34.56
C ASN A 250 9.16 4.58 33.33
N VAL A 251 7.86 4.54 33.06
CA VAL A 251 7.32 4.00 31.81
C VAL A 251 7.69 4.96 30.69
N ASP A 252 8.35 4.45 29.67
CA ASP A 252 8.74 5.21 28.49
C ASP A 252 8.31 4.45 27.24
N ARG A 253 7.33 4.99 26.51
CA ARG A 253 6.77 4.37 25.31
C ARG A 253 7.78 4.24 24.18
N THR A 254 8.76 5.15 24.11
CA THR A 254 9.85 5.04 23.15
C THR A 254 10.67 3.78 23.42
N GLU A 255 11.07 3.60 24.68
CA GLU A 255 11.92 2.48 25.08
C GLU A 255 11.20 1.14 24.95
N GLU A 256 9.89 1.10 25.28
CA GLU A 256 9.07 -0.11 25.12
C GLU A 256 9.05 -0.59 23.66
N ILE A 257 8.87 0.31 22.71
CA ILE A 257 8.85 -0.05 21.28
C ILE A 257 10.27 -0.34 20.79
N MET A 258 11.24 0.47 21.15
CA MET A 258 12.63 0.26 20.75
C MET A 258 13.20 -1.06 21.32
N SER A 259 12.73 -1.51 22.48
CA SER A 259 13.04 -2.84 23.02
C SER A 259 12.63 -3.96 22.06
N LEU A 260 11.42 -3.92 21.50
CA LEU A 260 10.99 -4.90 20.49
C LEU A 260 11.91 -4.90 19.26
N ILE A 261 12.38 -3.72 18.85
CA ILE A 261 13.30 -3.53 17.73
C ILE A 261 14.67 -4.15 18.03
N LEU A 262 15.25 -3.88 19.19
CA LEU A 262 16.54 -4.44 19.61
C LEU A 262 16.48 -5.97 19.79
N HIS A 263 15.32 -6.52 20.17
CA HIS A 263 15.06 -7.96 20.23
C HIS A 263 14.69 -8.58 18.88
N ARG A 264 14.79 -7.81 17.77
CA ARG A 264 14.54 -8.26 16.37
C ARG A 264 13.12 -8.77 16.12
N GLN A 265 12.13 -8.32 16.91
CA GLN A 265 10.73 -8.75 16.76
C GLN A 265 10.05 -8.03 15.60
N GLU A 266 10.55 -6.86 15.22
CA GLU A 266 10.05 -6.09 14.09
C GLU A 266 11.18 -5.73 13.12
N ILE A 267 10.81 -5.51 11.85
CA ILE A 267 11.76 -5.09 10.82
C ILE A 267 11.94 -3.57 10.86
N VAL A 268 13.18 -3.13 10.66
CA VAL A 268 13.53 -1.71 10.57
C VAL A 268 13.78 -1.34 9.12
N LEU A 269 13.12 -0.29 8.64
CA LEU A 269 13.36 0.31 7.34
C LEU A 269 14.40 1.42 7.49
N PHE A 270 15.62 1.16 7.00
CA PHE A 270 16.70 2.14 7.00
C PHE A 270 16.85 2.80 5.63
N PRO A 271 16.92 4.14 5.55
CA PRO A 271 17.16 4.83 4.29
C PRO A 271 18.52 4.42 3.71
N ALA A 272 18.50 3.94 2.48
CA ALA A 272 19.66 3.36 1.81
C ALA A 272 19.54 3.52 0.30
N ASN A 273 19.38 4.76 -0.18
CA ASN A 273 19.12 5.03 -1.58
C ASN A 273 20.39 5.10 -2.43
N ASP A 274 21.46 5.68 -1.90
CA ASP A 274 22.69 5.93 -2.62
C ASP A 274 23.91 5.11 -2.11
N ILE A 275 25.02 5.19 -2.83
CA ILE A 275 26.26 4.46 -2.52
C ILE A 275 26.91 4.86 -1.18
N VAL A 276 26.49 5.97 -0.57
CA VAL A 276 26.99 6.43 0.74
C VAL A 276 26.03 5.99 1.85
N GLU A 277 24.73 6.04 1.58
CA GLU A 277 23.69 5.66 2.52
C GLU A 277 23.66 4.14 2.76
N ILE A 278 23.77 3.33 1.71
CA ILE A 278 23.72 1.87 1.82
C ILE A 278 24.76 1.32 2.82
N PRO A 279 26.07 1.64 2.71
CA PRO A 279 27.06 1.15 3.69
C PRO A 279 26.84 1.73 5.10
N ARG A 280 26.30 2.95 5.20
CA ARG A 280 25.95 3.58 6.49
C ARG A 280 24.83 2.80 7.17
N ALA A 281 23.72 2.55 6.46
CA ALA A 281 22.59 1.78 6.95
C ALA A 281 23.02 0.37 7.39
N MET A 282 23.79 -0.33 6.55
CA MET A 282 24.31 -1.66 6.89
C MET A 282 25.19 -1.66 8.14
N ARG A 283 26.02 -0.62 8.32
CA ARG A 283 26.89 -0.49 9.50
C ARG A 283 26.09 -0.26 10.77
N LEU A 284 25.13 0.67 10.75
CA LEU A 284 24.25 0.97 11.89
C LEU A 284 23.37 -0.24 12.24
N ALA A 285 22.80 -0.91 11.24
CA ALA A 285 22.02 -2.12 11.46
C ALA A 285 22.85 -3.26 12.08
N GLN A 286 24.13 -3.38 11.70
CA GLN A 286 25.05 -4.33 12.29
C GLN A 286 25.49 -3.93 13.70
N GLU A 287 25.77 -2.65 13.94
CA GLU A 287 26.14 -2.10 15.26
C GLU A 287 25.08 -2.43 16.32
N TRP A 288 23.81 -2.30 15.98
CA TRP A 288 22.67 -2.53 16.87
C TRP A 288 22.00 -3.91 16.68
N ASN A 289 22.59 -4.78 15.88
CA ASN A 289 22.07 -6.12 15.59
C ASN A 289 20.58 -6.14 15.14
N LEU A 290 20.16 -5.17 14.33
CA LEU A 290 18.77 -5.01 13.91
C LEU A 290 18.34 -6.01 12.84
N HIS A 291 17.06 -6.37 12.83
CA HIS A 291 16.41 -6.99 11.69
C HIS A 291 16.00 -5.89 10.70
N THR A 292 16.71 -5.75 9.57
CA THR A 292 16.64 -4.55 8.73
C THR A 292 16.40 -4.89 7.26
N ALA A 293 15.53 -4.11 6.61
CA ALA A 293 15.49 -3.95 5.17
C ALA A 293 16.04 -2.56 4.78
N LEU A 294 16.87 -2.53 3.76
CA LEU A 294 17.42 -1.30 3.17
C LEU A 294 16.33 -0.66 2.31
N TYR A 295 15.92 0.58 2.62
CA TYR A 295 14.82 1.27 1.95
C TYR A 295 15.33 2.34 0.99
N GLY A 296 14.92 2.24 -0.29
CA GLY A 296 15.34 3.14 -1.37
C GLY A 296 16.08 2.42 -2.50
N GLY A 297 17.26 1.87 -2.26
CA GLY A 297 17.97 0.92 -3.09
C GLY A 297 18.30 1.32 -4.53
N GLN A 298 18.12 2.59 -4.94
CA GLN A 298 18.26 3.01 -6.34
C GLN A 298 19.71 2.93 -6.86
N GLN A 299 20.70 3.02 -5.99
CA GLN A 299 22.12 2.77 -6.34
C GLN A 299 22.62 1.39 -5.85
N GLY A 300 21.71 0.48 -5.52
CA GLY A 300 22.04 -0.90 -5.14
C GLY A 300 22.89 -1.65 -6.19
N TYR A 301 22.76 -1.25 -7.48
CA TYR A 301 23.60 -1.81 -8.55
C TYR A 301 25.10 -1.73 -8.28
N ALA A 302 25.55 -0.73 -7.53
CA ALA A 302 26.98 -0.55 -7.24
C ALA A 302 27.48 -1.40 -6.06
N LEU A 303 26.57 -1.90 -5.22
CA LEU A 303 26.88 -2.56 -3.94
C LEU A 303 26.17 -3.91 -3.79
N ALA A 304 25.57 -4.46 -4.86
CA ALA A 304 24.76 -5.66 -4.83
C ALA A 304 25.49 -6.85 -4.16
N ASP A 305 26.76 -7.07 -4.51
CA ASP A 305 27.57 -8.16 -3.92
C ASP A 305 27.82 -7.96 -2.42
N GLN A 306 28.00 -6.71 -1.96
CA GLN A 306 28.19 -6.40 -0.55
C GLN A 306 26.89 -6.59 0.25
N ILE A 307 25.76 -6.20 -0.34
CA ILE A 307 24.43 -6.40 0.23
C ILE A 307 24.14 -7.90 0.35
N ALA A 308 24.43 -8.67 -0.71
CA ALA A 308 24.28 -10.13 -0.74
C ALA A 308 25.15 -10.82 0.31
N ALA A 309 26.45 -10.47 0.37
CA ALA A 309 27.39 -11.04 1.32
C ALA A 309 26.98 -10.84 2.78
N LYS A 310 26.30 -9.72 3.08
CA LYS A 310 25.78 -9.39 4.41
C LYS A 310 24.32 -9.84 4.62
N LYS A 311 23.70 -10.46 3.62
CA LYS A 311 22.32 -11.00 3.65
C LYS A 311 21.24 -9.97 3.99
N TYR A 312 21.44 -8.71 3.59
CA TYR A 312 20.40 -7.70 3.71
C TYR A 312 19.35 -7.85 2.61
N GLN A 313 18.10 -7.51 2.97
CA GLN A 313 16.98 -7.38 2.05
C GLN A 313 16.84 -5.91 1.63
N VAL A 314 16.25 -5.65 0.46
CA VAL A 314 16.14 -4.30 -0.09
C VAL A 314 14.70 -4.02 -0.50
N ILE A 315 14.18 -2.86 -0.13
CA ILE A 315 12.95 -2.31 -0.71
C ILE A 315 13.37 -1.23 -1.69
N VAL A 316 13.18 -1.49 -2.99
CA VAL A 316 13.62 -0.60 -4.05
C VAL A 316 12.51 0.39 -4.40
N ASN A 317 12.81 1.68 -4.28
CA ASN A 317 11.88 2.72 -4.70
C ASN A 317 11.90 2.87 -6.23
N LEU A 318 10.73 2.73 -6.84
CA LEU A 318 10.53 2.79 -8.29
C LEU A 318 10.49 4.21 -8.87
N LYS A 319 10.48 5.25 -8.04
CA LYS A 319 10.54 6.64 -8.52
C LYS A 319 11.95 6.96 -8.99
N TRP A 320 12.26 6.51 -10.20
CA TRP A 320 13.59 6.75 -10.78
C TRP A 320 13.89 8.23 -10.91
N PRO A 321 15.17 8.63 -10.74
CA PRO A 321 15.58 10.02 -10.95
C PRO A 321 15.38 10.42 -12.40
N GLU A 322 14.63 11.48 -12.63
CA GLU A 322 14.34 12.02 -13.97
C GLU A 322 14.93 13.42 -14.14
N ALA A 323 15.10 13.85 -15.39
CA ALA A 323 15.43 15.23 -15.68
C ALA A 323 14.26 16.16 -15.28
N ALA A 324 14.55 17.36 -14.85
CA ALA A 324 13.50 18.36 -14.68
C ALA A 324 12.75 18.56 -16.01
N LYS A 325 11.43 18.77 -15.95
CA LYS A 325 10.60 18.99 -17.15
C LYS A 325 10.98 20.24 -17.90
N ASP A 326 11.42 21.27 -17.16
CA ASP A 326 11.87 22.55 -17.68
C ASP A 326 13.21 22.89 -16.98
N PRO A 327 14.32 22.30 -17.45
CA PRO A 327 15.62 22.52 -16.83
C PRO A 327 16.12 23.92 -17.14
N ASP A 328 16.62 24.61 -16.12
CA ASP A 328 17.36 25.84 -16.32
C ASP A 328 18.55 25.56 -17.28
N PRO A 329 18.64 26.25 -18.42
CA PRO A 329 19.73 26.05 -19.39
C PRO A 329 21.14 26.26 -18.80
N GLU A 330 21.26 27.06 -17.74
CA GLU A 330 22.53 27.29 -17.05
C GLU A 330 22.89 26.20 -16.05
N ASN A 331 21.89 25.36 -15.64
CA ASN A 331 22.11 24.28 -14.71
C ASN A 331 22.45 22.96 -15.44
N ILE A 332 23.71 22.80 -15.81
CA ILE A 332 24.18 21.58 -16.45
C ILE A 332 24.28 20.46 -15.42
N PRO A 333 23.55 19.34 -15.61
CA PRO A 333 23.61 18.23 -14.67
C PRO A 333 25.02 17.61 -14.60
N SER A 334 25.47 17.29 -13.40
CA SER A 334 26.76 16.66 -13.20
C SER A 334 26.82 15.25 -13.82
N LEU A 335 28.02 14.79 -14.18
CA LEU A 335 28.22 13.42 -14.68
C LEU A 335 27.73 12.34 -13.68
N ARG A 336 27.84 12.62 -12.37
CA ARG A 336 27.30 11.76 -11.31
C ARG A 336 25.77 11.64 -11.41
N GLU A 337 25.09 12.73 -11.61
CA GLU A 337 23.63 12.79 -11.75
C GLU A 337 23.15 12.08 -13.03
N LEU A 338 23.82 12.33 -14.16
CA LEU A 338 23.53 11.65 -15.42
C LEU A 338 23.72 10.13 -15.30
N ARG A 339 24.81 9.68 -14.68
CA ARG A 339 25.05 8.26 -14.42
C ARG A 339 24.04 7.66 -13.46
N PHE A 340 23.58 8.41 -12.48
CA PHE A 340 22.54 7.96 -11.58
C PHE A 340 21.20 7.76 -12.31
N ARG A 341 20.80 8.71 -13.12
CA ARG A 341 19.57 8.60 -13.95
C ARG A 341 19.62 7.41 -14.91
N ASP A 342 20.77 7.19 -15.55
CA ASP A 342 20.98 6.10 -16.49
C ASP A 342 20.97 4.72 -15.82
N ARG A 343 21.59 4.58 -14.66
CA ARG A 343 21.85 3.27 -14.03
C ARG A 343 20.83 2.84 -12.98
N ALA A 344 20.09 3.79 -12.38
CA ALA A 344 19.14 3.48 -11.32
C ALA A 344 18.10 2.41 -11.72
N PRO A 345 17.50 2.40 -12.93
CA PRO A 345 16.58 1.35 -13.34
C PRO A 345 17.21 -0.05 -13.43
N GLY A 346 18.54 -0.14 -13.56
CA GLY A 346 19.28 -1.41 -13.56
C GLY A 346 19.55 -1.98 -12.16
N SER A 347 19.24 -1.23 -11.09
CA SER A 347 19.48 -1.67 -9.71
C SER A 347 18.77 -2.99 -9.37
N PRO A 348 17.46 -3.18 -9.65
CA PRO A 348 16.78 -4.44 -9.37
C PRO A 348 17.41 -5.64 -10.10
N ALA A 349 17.84 -5.46 -11.35
CA ALA A 349 18.51 -6.53 -12.10
C ALA A 349 19.84 -6.93 -11.48
N ALA A 350 20.63 -5.97 -11.00
CA ALA A 350 21.90 -6.23 -10.31
C ALA A 350 21.67 -6.94 -8.98
N LEU A 351 20.67 -6.52 -8.19
CA LEU A 351 20.27 -7.16 -6.93
C LEU A 351 19.84 -8.61 -7.17
N ALA A 352 18.93 -8.84 -8.16
CA ALA A 352 18.48 -10.17 -8.53
C ALA A 352 19.66 -11.09 -8.93
N LYS A 353 20.60 -10.59 -9.77
CA LYS A 353 21.79 -11.32 -10.19
C LYS A 353 22.69 -11.69 -9.01
N ALA A 354 22.81 -10.84 -8.01
CA ALA A 354 23.57 -11.10 -6.80
C ALA A 354 22.84 -12.00 -5.79
N GLY A 355 21.58 -12.41 -6.07
CA GLY A 355 20.78 -13.23 -5.16
C GLY A 355 20.21 -12.46 -3.96
N VAL A 356 20.14 -11.14 -4.05
CA VAL A 356 19.53 -10.30 -3.02
C VAL A 356 18.02 -10.36 -3.17
N LYS A 357 17.32 -10.68 -2.07
CA LYS A 357 15.87 -10.58 -2.01
C LYS A 357 15.46 -9.11 -1.96
N PHE A 358 14.50 -8.71 -2.81
CA PHE A 358 14.03 -7.33 -2.83
C PHE A 358 12.55 -7.25 -3.11
N ALA A 359 11.93 -6.16 -2.65
CA ALA A 359 10.57 -5.77 -2.96
C ALA A 359 10.56 -4.38 -3.61
N PHE A 360 9.45 -4.01 -4.22
CA PHE A 360 9.26 -2.69 -4.77
C PHE A 360 8.38 -1.80 -3.89
N SER A 361 8.72 -0.50 -3.86
CA SER A 361 7.88 0.53 -3.27
C SER A 361 7.57 1.61 -4.30
N SER A 362 6.34 2.11 -4.25
CA SER A 362 5.89 3.22 -5.09
C SER A 362 6.25 4.59 -4.53
N GLY A 363 6.67 4.68 -3.28
CA GLY A 363 6.87 5.92 -2.50
C GLY A 363 7.13 7.19 -3.31
N GLY A 364 6.14 8.10 -3.31
CA GLY A 364 6.17 9.35 -4.05
C GLY A 364 5.76 9.26 -5.54
N ILE A 365 5.27 8.13 -6.03
CA ILE A 365 4.61 7.99 -7.34
C ILE A 365 3.12 8.25 -7.16
N ALA A 366 2.56 9.19 -7.94
CA ALA A 366 1.17 9.59 -7.76
C ALA A 366 0.16 8.68 -8.49
N GLU A 367 0.59 8.00 -9.55
CA GLU A 367 -0.30 7.24 -10.43
C GLU A 367 0.22 5.81 -10.66
N PRO A 368 -0.61 4.77 -10.51
CA PRO A 368 -0.20 3.36 -10.69
C PRO A 368 0.40 3.06 -12.06
N ARG A 369 -0.08 3.72 -13.12
CA ARG A 369 0.47 3.58 -14.48
C ARG A 369 1.96 3.94 -14.56
N ASP A 370 2.41 4.89 -13.75
CA ASP A 370 3.82 5.30 -13.71
C ASP A 370 4.67 4.26 -12.96
N ILE A 371 4.08 3.52 -12.00
CA ILE A 371 4.72 2.35 -11.38
C ILE A 371 5.06 1.32 -12.47
N PHE A 372 4.07 0.88 -13.26
CA PHE A 372 4.29 -0.09 -14.33
C PHE A 372 5.25 0.41 -15.42
N LYS A 373 5.18 1.70 -15.78
CA LYS A 373 6.16 2.33 -16.67
C LYS A 373 7.57 2.22 -16.10
N ASN A 374 7.75 2.41 -14.82
CA ASN A 374 9.06 2.34 -14.16
C ASN A 374 9.54 0.89 -13.98
N VAL A 375 8.63 -0.07 -13.78
CA VAL A 375 8.94 -1.50 -13.85
C VAL A 375 9.45 -1.89 -15.25
N ARG A 376 8.79 -1.41 -16.32
CA ARG A 376 9.25 -1.65 -17.69
C ARG A 376 10.64 -1.05 -17.96
N LYS A 377 11.00 0.08 -17.36
CA LYS A 377 12.40 0.59 -17.42
C LYS A 377 13.36 -0.38 -16.75
N ALA A 378 12.98 -0.99 -15.61
CA ALA A 378 13.81 -1.97 -14.93
C ALA A 378 13.95 -3.28 -15.73
N THR A 379 12.86 -3.75 -16.37
CA THR A 379 12.94 -4.95 -17.22
C THR A 379 13.75 -4.68 -18.49
N ALA A 380 13.64 -3.51 -19.09
CA ALA A 380 14.50 -3.09 -20.20
C ALA A 380 15.98 -2.99 -19.78
N ALA A 381 16.27 -2.73 -18.52
CA ALA A 381 17.61 -2.71 -17.93
C ALA A 381 18.10 -4.10 -17.45
N GLY A 382 17.35 -5.18 -17.76
CA GLY A 382 17.77 -6.58 -17.56
C GLY A 382 17.10 -7.33 -16.41
N LEU A 383 16.08 -6.77 -15.76
CA LEU A 383 15.28 -7.50 -14.77
C LEU A 383 14.31 -8.46 -15.49
N SER A 384 14.21 -9.72 -15.06
CA SER A 384 13.20 -10.63 -15.59
C SER A 384 11.79 -10.28 -15.10
N SER A 385 10.75 -10.55 -15.92
CA SER A 385 9.35 -10.36 -15.52
C SER A 385 8.99 -11.19 -14.28
N ASP A 386 9.53 -12.40 -14.15
CA ASP A 386 9.30 -13.25 -12.98
C ASP A 386 9.90 -12.64 -11.71
N ALA A 387 11.10 -12.07 -11.77
CA ALA A 387 11.71 -11.39 -10.64
C ALA A 387 10.94 -10.10 -10.27
N ALA A 388 10.43 -9.38 -11.27
CA ALA A 388 9.58 -8.21 -11.04
C ALA A 388 8.26 -8.60 -10.35
N LEU A 389 7.62 -9.69 -10.79
CA LEU A 389 6.41 -10.21 -10.17
C LEU A 389 6.66 -10.67 -8.74
N ARG A 390 7.74 -11.42 -8.50
CA ARG A 390 8.13 -11.83 -7.14
C ARG A 390 8.35 -10.65 -6.21
N ALA A 391 8.98 -9.58 -6.70
CA ALA A 391 9.26 -8.37 -5.92
C ALA A 391 7.99 -7.62 -5.49
N PHE A 392 6.88 -7.76 -6.23
CA PHE A 392 5.57 -7.23 -5.83
C PHE A 392 4.68 -8.24 -5.12
N THR A 393 5.09 -9.48 -4.95
CA THR A 393 4.25 -10.54 -4.39
C THR A 393 4.97 -11.29 -3.27
N LEU A 394 5.55 -12.44 -3.55
CA LEU A 394 6.11 -13.33 -2.55
C LEU A 394 7.32 -12.72 -1.82
N ASP A 395 8.24 -12.08 -2.53
CA ASP A 395 9.41 -11.47 -1.90
C ASP A 395 9.02 -10.28 -1.01
N ALA A 396 8.03 -9.47 -1.43
CA ALA A 396 7.46 -8.42 -0.59
C ALA A 396 6.81 -9.01 0.68
N ALA A 397 5.99 -10.07 0.53
CA ALA A 397 5.35 -10.74 1.64
C ALA A 397 6.37 -11.35 2.63
N GLU A 398 7.46 -11.94 2.11
CA GLU A 398 8.54 -12.50 2.93
C GLU A 398 9.31 -11.43 3.68
N ILE A 399 9.65 -10.30 3.03
CA ILE A 399 10.33 -9.16 3.66
C ILE A 399 9.46 -8.58 4.78
N LEU A 400 8.16 -8.45 4.55
CA LEU A 400 7.21 -7.87 5.51
C LEU A 400 6.67 -8.89 6.53
N GLY A 401 7.11 -10.15 6.47
CA GLY A 401 6.76 -11.20 7.43
C GLY A 401 5.29 -11.61 7.39
N VAL A 402 4.68 -11.66 6.19
CA VAL A 402 3.28 -12.06 5.95
C VAL A 402 3.15 -13.11 4.84
N ALA A 403 4.24 -13.80 4.51
CA ALA A 403 4.26 -14.79 3.43
C ALA A 403 3.41 -16.03 3.73
N ASP A 404 3.07 -16.28 4.98
CA ASP A 404 2.11 -17.30 5.41
C ASP A 404 0.66 -16.97 5.00
N ARG A 405 0.36 -15.69 4.76
CA ARG A 405 -0.97 -15.19 4.46
C ARG A 405 -1.14 -14.61 3.07
N LEU A 406 -0.09 -14.02 2.48
CA LEU A 406 -0.10 -13.25 1.23
C LEU A 406 1.04 -13.64 0.29
N GLY A 407 1.05 -13.09 -0.92
CA GLY A 407 2.17 -13.09 -1.86
C GLY A 407 2.24 -14.29 -2.80
N SER A 408 1.39 -15.31 -2.64
CA SER A 408 1.30 -16.46 -3.58
C SER A 408 -0.10 -17.03 -3.61
N ILE A 409 -0.42 -17.80 -4.68
CA ILE A 409 -1.72 -18.47 -4.81
C ILE A 409 -1.60 -19.88 -4.26
N GLU A 410 -1.91 -20.04 -2.98
CA GLU A 410 -1.86 -21.30 -2.25
C GLU A 410 -3.10 -21.46 -1.36
N PRO A 411 -3.61 -22.69 -1.18
CA PRO A 411 -4.73 -22.95 -0.26
C PRO A 411 -4.42 -22.45 1.16
N GLY A 412 -5.40 -21.79 1.77
CA GLY A 412 -5.32 -21.24 3.12
C GLY A 412 -4.83 -19.79 3.20
N LYS A 413 -4.28 -19.22 2.12
CA LYS A 413 -3.91 -17.81 2.07
C LYS A 413 -5.11 -16.92 1.77
N ILE A 414 -4.99 -15.65 2.12
CA ILE A 414 -5.99 -14.61 1.82
C ILE A 414 -6.15 -14.52 0.30
N ALA A 415 -7.40 -14.46 -0.15
CA ALA A 415 -7.71 -14.39 -1.57
C ALA A 415 -7.50 -12.96 -2.12
N ASN A 416 -6.24 -12.53 -2.14
CA ASN A 416 -5.78 -11.33 -2.80
C ASN A 416 -5.24 -11.74 -4.19
N LEU A 417 -6.06 -11.50 -5.24
CA LEU A 417 -5.81 -12.00 -6.59
C LEU A 417 -6.04 -10.91 -7.62
N VAL A 418 -5.27 -10.98 -8.71
CA VAL A 418 -5.45 -10.13 -9.90
C VAL A 418 -5.68 -11.02 -11.12
N VAL A 419 -6.70 -10.71 -11.89
CA VAL A 419 -7.03 -11.40 -13.14
C VAL A 419 -6.84 -10.43 -14.30
N ALA A 420 -5.94 -10.75 -15.21
CA ALA A 420 -5.57 -9.90 -16.34
C ALA A 420 -5.59 -10.65 -17.66
N ASP A 421 -5.70 -9.92 -18.77
CA ASP A 421 -5.76 -10.48 -20.13
C ASP A 421 -4.37 -10.69 -20.78
N GLY A 422 -3.29 -10.70 -19.96
CA GLY A 422 -1.93 -10.90 -20.45
C GLY A 422 -0.89 -10.83 -19.34
N ASP A 423 0.36 -10.55 -19.72
CA ASP A 423 1.45 -10.28 -18.79
C ASP A 423 1.14 -8.99 -18.02
N LEU A 424 1.16 -9.06 -16.69
CA LEU A 424 0.74 -7.96 -15.81
C LEU A 424 1.51 -6.65 -16.05
N PHE A 425 2.78 -6.74 -16.47
CA PHE A 425 3.61 -5.57 -16.79
C PHE A 425 3.58 -5.17 -18.27
N GLY A 426 2.80 -5.88 -19.10
CA GLY A 426 2.60 -5.56 -20.50
C GLY A 426 1.93 -4.19 -20.69
N GLU A 427 2.34 -3.43 -21.69
CA GLU A 427 1.82 -2.08 -21.95
C GLU A 427 0.32 -2.06 -22.29
N LYS A 428 -0.17 -3.13 -22.92
CA LYS A 428 -1.56 -3.25 -23.38
C LYS A 428 -2.43 -4.13 -22.47
N THR A 429 -1.83 -4.75 -21.45
CA THR A 429 -2.54 -5.64 -20.53
C THR A 429 -3.53 -4.85 -19.70
N LYS A 430 -4.71 -5.43 -19.53
CA LYS A 430 -5.80 -4.88 -18.74
C LYS A 430 -6.13 -5.81 -17.58
N VAL A 431 -6.23 -5.26 -16.41
CA VAL A 431 -6.81 -5.95 -15.27
C VAL A 431 -8.32 -6.02 -15.47
N LYS A 432 -8.92 -7.19 -15.29
CA LYS A 432 -10.36 -7.45 -15.46
C LYS A 432 -11.06 -7.62 -14.13
N HIS A 433 -10.46 -8.38 -13.22
CA HIS A 433 -11.01 -8.60 -11.89
C HIS A 433 -9.90 -8.51 -10.86
N VAL A 434 -10.22 -7.93 -9.72
CA VAL A 434 -9.36 -7.90 -8.54
C VAL A 434 -10.13 -8.49 -7.37
N PHE A 435 -9.48 -9.32 -6.60
CA PHE A 435 -10.00 -9.84 -5.34
C PHE A 435 -9.12 -9.30 -4.21
N VAL A 436 -9.74 -8.71 -3.22
CA VAL A 436 -9.08 -8.24 -2.00
C VAL A 436 -9.84 -8.80 -0.80
N ASP A 437 -9.18 -9.58 0.02
CA ASP A 437 -9.78 -10.32 1.13
C ASP A 437 -11.00 -11.16 0.68
N GLY A 438 -10.89 -11.72 -0.55
CA GLY A 438 -11.93 -12.51 -1.21
C GLY A 438 -13.12 -11.70 -1.73
N ARG A 439 -13.15 -10.38 -1.59
CA ARG A 439 -14.15 -9.50 -2.20
C ARG A 439 -13.80 -9.25 -3.66
N HIS A 440 -14.79 -9.35 -4.50
CA HIS A 440 -14.63 -9.20 -5.94
C HIS A 440 -14.86 -7.76 -6.39
N PHE A 441 -13.91 -7.22 -7.13
CA PHE A 441 -13.99 -5.93 -7.81
C PHE A 441 -13.85 -6.17 -9.31
N GLU A 442 -14.91 -5.90 -10.04
CA GLU A 442 -14.89 -5.94 -11.51
C GLU A 442 -14.42 -4.58 -12.03
N ILE A 443 -13.37 -4.59 -12.86
CA ILE A 443 -12.78 -3.38 -13.40
C ILE A 443 -13.43 -3.05 -14.73
N HIS A 444 -14.21 -1.99 -14.76
CA HIS A 444 -14.85 -1.48 -15.95
C HIS A 444 -13.97 -0.44 -16.65
N GLU A 445 -13.79 -0.58 -17.94
CA GLU A 445 -13.13 0.46 -18.72
C GLU A 445 -14.00 1.73 -18.71
N ILE A 446 -13.54 2.78 -18.05
CA ILE A 446 -14.16 4.09 -18.20
C ILE A 446 -13.92 4.52 -19.64
N ALA A 447 -15.00 4.56 -20.45
CA ALA A 447 -14.94 5.10 -21.78
C ALA A 447 -14.33 6.50 -21.71
N LYS A 448 -13.21 6.72 -22.42
CA LYS A 448 -12.58 8.05 -22.46
C LYS A 448 -13.65 9.07 -22.83
N PRO A 449 -13.80 10.17 -22.08
CA PRO A 449 -14.76 11.19 -22.44
C PRO A 449 -14.46 11.63 -23.87
N HIS A 450 -15.46 11.53 -24.73
CA HIS A 450 -15.40 11.96 -26.12
C HIS A 450 -14.95 13.41 -26.11
N LYS A 451 -13.77 13.70 -26.68
CA LYS A 451 -13.35 15.09 -26.88
C LYS A 451 -14.40 15.74 -27.75
N PRO A 452 -15.09 16.83 -27.32
CA PRO A 452 -15.98 17.54 -28.20
C PRO A 452 -15.12 18.19 -29.30
N GLY A 453 -15.14 17.63 -30.50
CA GLY A 453 -14.37 18.16 -31.63
C GLY A 453 -14.17 17.24 -32.81
N ASP A 454 -14.57 15.97 -32.77
CA ASP A 454 -14.47 15.06 -33.92
C ASP A 454 -15.87 14.66 -34.41
N SER A 455 -16.68 15.68 -34.74
CA SER A 455 -17.82 15.49 -35.63
C SER A 455 -17.29 15.63 -37.05
N GLY A 456 -17.11 14.49 -37.73
CA GLY A 456 -16.87 14.43 -39.16
C GLY A 456 -17.87 15.30 -39.88
N GLY A 457 -17.38 16.39 -40.45
CA GLY A 457 -18.17 17.29 -41.27
C GLY A 457 -18.55 16.59 -42.57
N GLU A 458 -19.79 16.17 -42.63
CA GLU A 458 -20.50 15.95 -43.88
C GLU A 458 -20.74 17.33 -44.50
N LYS A 459 -20.10 17.59 -45.66
CA LYS A 459 -20.31 18.80 -46.46
C LYS A 459 -21.74 18.73 -47.02
N PRO A 460 -22.59 19.75 -46.86
CA PRO A 460 -23.74 19.90 -47.68
C PRO A 460 -23.35 20.51 -49.02
N ASP A 461 -23.90 19.93 -50.08
CA ASP A 461 -23.80 20.33 -51.47
C ASP A 461 -24.27 21.79 -51.73
N ASP A 462 -23.55 22.39 -52.61
CA ASP A 462 -23.70 23.62 -53.34
C ASP A 462 -25.17 23.90 -53.78
N ALA A 463 -25.76 24.98 -53.29
CA ALA A 463 -26.92 25.59 -53.92
C ALA A 463 -26.81 27.11 -53.77
N THR A 464 -26.42 27.72 -54.86
CA THR A 464 -26.47 29.18 -55.10
C THR A 464 -27.89 29.71 -55.04
N PRO A 465 -28.16 30.87 -54.49
CA PRO A 465 -29.07 31.83 -55.11
C PRO A 465 -28.50 33.26 -55.23
N GLN A 466 -28.92 33.79 -56.29
CA GLN A 466 -28.78 35.11 -56.89
C GLN A 466 -28.93 36.32 -55.96
N ALA A 467 -28.26 37.35 -56.40
CA ALA A 467 -28.27 38.72 -55.91
C ALA A 467 -29.64 39.41 -55.93
N SER A 468 -29.88 40.29 -55.00
CA SER A 468 -30.67 41.49 -55.21
C SER A 468 -30.10 42.63 -54.39
N ASP A 469 -29.80 43.70 -55.11
CA ASP A 469 -29.39 45.01 -54.68
C ASP A 469 -30.39 45.67 -53.71
N ALA A 470 -29.91 46.42 -52.77
CA ALA A 470 -30.49 47.74 -52.42
C ALA A 470 -29.62 48.46 -51.40
N ASP A 471 -29.03 49.50 -51.83
CA ASP A 471 -28.73 50.85 -51.34
C ASP A 471 -29.09 51.22 -49.86
N GLY A 472 -28.24 52.07 -49.32
CA GLY A 472 -28.57 53.02 -48.25
C GLY A 472 -27.45 53.22 -47.24
N GLU A 473 -26.46 53.98 -47.46
CA GLU A 473 -26.20 55.38 -47.13
C GLU A 473 -26.19 55.75 -45.64
N VAL A 474 -25.00 56.30 -45.22
CA VAL A 474 -24.75 57.47 -44.33
C VAL A 474 -24.70 57.28 -42.81
N GLY A 475 -23.55 57.51 -42.22
CA GLY A 475 -23.40 58.69 -41.42
C GLY A 475 -22.82 58.51 -40.00
N ARG A 476 -21.62 59.01 -39.88
CA ARG A 476 -20.88 59.57 -38.73
C ARG A 476 -20.08 58.65 -37.86
#